data_763ff2b08f058f3c9d9cdfaaf0871cb3
#
_entry.id   763ff2b08f058f3c9d9cdfaaf0871cb3
#
_cell.length_a   1.000
_cell.length_b   1.000
_cell.length_c   1.000
_cell.angle_alpha   90.00
_cell.angle_beta   90.00
_cell.angle_gamma   90.00
#
_symmetry.space_group_name_H-M   'P 1'
#
loop_
_entity.id
_entity.type
_entity.pdbx_description
1 polymer ?
#
loop_
_entity_poly.entity_id
_entity_poly.type
_entity_poly.pdbx_seq_one_letter_code
_entity_poly.pdbx_strand_id
1 'polypeptide(L)'
;ITRSSPSASPVARLMNCYGDSLNQYGTYSTAQIACAMPYTYGSNDGNSTSDIENSKLVVMLGNNPAETRMSGGGITWYLEQARERSNARMIVIDPRYT
;
A
#
# COMPACT_ATOMS: atom_id res chain seq x y z
N ILE A 1 -18.91 -5.28 -4.21
CA ILE A 1 -18.55 -3.91 -3.84
C ILE A 1 -17.33 -3.54 -4.65
N THR A 2 -17.52 -2.75 -5.68
CA THR A 2 -16.44 -2.30 -6.55
C THR A 2 -15.75 -1.08 -5.92
N ARG A 3 -14.45 -1.20 -5.68
CA ARG A 3 -13.62 -0.04 -5.34
C ARG A 3 -13.35 0.73 -6.63
N SER A 4 -13.94 1.84 -6.76
CA SER A 4 -13.63 2.73 -7.88
C SER A 4 -13.58 4.16 -7.40
N SER A 5 -12.63 4.89 -7.94
CA SER A 5 -12.67 6.34 -7.81
C SER A 5 -14.04 6.83 -8.27
N PRO A 6 -14.72 7.67 -7.49
CA PRO A 6 -16.11 8.06 -7.77
C PRO A 6 -16.35 8.64 -9.17
N SER A 7 -15.29 9.15 -9.79
CA SER A 7 -15.38 9.83 -11.08
C SER A 7 -15.24 8.93 -12.30
N ALA A 8 -14.81 7.69 -12.16
CA ALA A 8 -14.40 6.85 -13.29
C ALA A 8 -15.18 5.52 -13.43
N SER A 9 -15.93 5.10 -12.40
CA SER A 9 -16.63 3.81 -12.45
C SER A 9 -17.99 3.92 -13.15
N PRO A 10 -18.28 3.05 -14.12
CA PRO A 10 -19.61 2.93 -14.69
C PRO A 10 -20.70 2.69 -13.63
N VAL A 11 -20.36 1.96 -12.56
CA VAL A 11 -21.29 1.69 -11.46
C VAL A 11 -21.60 2.96 -10.67
N ALA A 12 -20.58 3.77 -10.35
CA ALA A 12 -20.80 5.04 -9.65
C ALA A 12 -21.65 5.99 -10.49
N ARG A 13 -21.43 6.04 -11.81
CA ARG A 13 -22.25 6.82 -12.74
C ARG A 13 -23.70 6.34 -12.77
N LEU A 14 -23.91 5.04 -12.84
CA LEU A 14 -25.25 4.45 -12.79
C LEU A 14 -25.96 4.80 -11.47
N MET A 15 -25.28 4.63 -10.34
CA MET A 15 -25.85 4.93 -9.03
C MET A 15 -26.19 6.42 -8.87
N ASN A 16 -25.34 7.30 -9.39
CA ASN A 16 -25.63 8.74 -9.40
C ASN A 16 -26.85 9.10 -10.26
N CYS A 17 -27.11 8.35 -11.34
CA CYS A 17 -28.32 8.52 -12.14
C CYS A 17 -29.58 7.96 -11.46
N TYR A 18 -29.41 7.01 -10.56
CA TYR A 18 -30.50 6.35 -9.84
C TYR A 18 -30.98 7.15 -8.63
N GLY A 19 -30.15 8.04 -8.12
CA GLY A 19 -30.37 8.83 -6.91
C GLY A 19 -29.21 8.67 -5.93
N ASP A 20 -29.49 8.86 -4.66
CA ASP A 20 -28.48 8.76 -3.61
C ASP A 20 -27.98 7.33 -3.40
N SER A 21 -26.68 7.19 -3.20
CA SER A 21 -26.05 5.92 -2.84
C SER A 21 -25.06 6.10 -1.70
N LEU A 22 -24.94 5.08 -0.87
CA LEU A 22 -23.95 5.07 0.20
C LEU A 22 -22.56 4.84 -0.39
N ASN A 23 -21.66 5.76 -0.10
CA ASN A 23 -20.26 5.62 -0.42
C ASN A 23 -19.53 4.85 0.67
N GLN A 24 -18.68 3.92 0.27
CA GLN A 24 -17.78 3.24 1.18
C GLN A 24 -16.54 4.08 1.42
N TYR A 25 -16.17 4.28 2.66
CA TYR A 25 -14.89 4.89 3.03
C TYR A 25 -14.06 3.91 3.88
N GLY A 26 -12.75 3.94 3.66
CA GLY A 26 -11.81 3.06 4.34
C GLY A 26 -12.00 1.58 3.99
N THR A 27 -11.15 0.76 4.51
CA THR A 27 -11.23 -0.71 4.45
C THR A 27 -10.67 -1.27 5.75
N TYR A 28 -10.89 -2.54 6.04
CA TYR A 28 -10.29 -3.19 7.21
C TYR A 28 -8.76 -3.07 7.24
N SER A 29 -8.12 -3.10 6.07
CA SER A 29 -6.66 -3.02 5.98
C SER A 29 -6.11 -1.60 6.04
N THR A 30 -6.88 -0.59 5.63
CA THR A 30 -6.34 0.76 5.43
C THR A 30 -6.96 1.82 6.33
N ALA A 31 -8.14 1.59 6.88
CA ALA A 31 -8.83 2.60 7.70
C ALA A 31 -8.03 2.94 8.97
N GLN A 32 -7.47 1.94 9.63
CA GLN A 32 -6.67 2.13 10.85
C GLN A 32 -5.38 2.88 10.55
N ILE A 33 -4.68 2.52 9.48
CA ILE A 33 -3.46 3.20 9.04
C ILE A 33 -3.78 4.66 8.70
N ALA A 34 -4.83 4.89 7.92
CA ALA A 34 -5.25 6.22 7.52
C ALA A 34 -5.60 7.12 8.71
N CYS A 35 -6.13 6.55 9.80
CA CYS A 35 -6.38 7.27 11.03
C CYS A 35 -5.12 7.50 11.87
N ALA A 36 -4.24 6.50 11.99
CA ALA A 36 -3.09 6.56 12.89
C ALA A 36 -1.91 7.38 12.33
N MET A 37 -1.65 7.27 11.04
CA MET A 37 -0.49 7.91 10.41
C MET A 37 -0.45 9.44 10.60
N PRO A 38 -1.56 10.18 10.43
CA PRO A 38 -1.54 11.63 10.65
C PRO A 38 -1.15 12.03 12.08
N TYR A 39 -1.49 11.23 13.08
CA TYR A 39 -1.10 11.49 14.48
C TYR A 39 0.38 11.24 14.74
N THR A 40 0.97 10.28 14.05
CA THR A 40 2.36 9.87 14.27
C THR A 40 3.33 10.65 13.39
N TYR A 41 2.96 10.89 12.14
CA TYR A 41 3.85 11.45 11.11
C TYR A 41 3.35 12.76 10.49
N GLY A 42 2.16 13.24 10.89
CA GLY A 42 1.56 14.48 10.38
C GLY A 42 0.74 14.30 9.11
N SER A 43 0.96 13.26 8.33
CA SER A 43 0.17 12.93 7.13
C SER A 43 0.12 11.42 6.90
N ASN A 44 -0.69 11.02 5.92
CA ASN A 44 -0.75 9.63 5.45
C ASN A 44 0.10 9.39 4.19
N ASP A 45 1.09 10.25 3.99
CA ASP A 45 2.00 10.14 2.87
C ASP A 45 3.20 9.25 3.23
N GLY A 46 3.65 8.47 2.29
CA GLY A 46 4.82 7.62 2.42
C GLY A 46 5.63 7.63 1.14
N ASN A 47 6.89 7.27 1.26
CA ASN A 47 7.77 7.16 0.10
C ASN A 47 7.33 6.00 -0.80
N SER A 48 7.68 6.10 -2.08
CA SER A 48 7.50 4.98 -3.00
C SER A 48 8.53 3.87 -2.71
N THR A 49 8.24 2.65 -3.15
CA THR A 49 9.18 1.52 -3.01
C THR A 49 10.50 1.75 -3.76
N SER A 50 10.52 2.63 -4.76
CA SER A 50 11.75 3.01 -5.46
C SER A 50 12.72 3.82 -4.60
N ASP A 51 12.25 4.46 -3.54
CA ASP A 51 13.12 5.22 -2.60
C ASP A 51 14.07 4.31 -1.81
N ILE A 52 13.84 3.01 -1.82
CA ILE A 52 14.77 2.02 -1.27
C ILE A 52 16.16 2.12 -1.94
N GLU A 53 16.24 2.58 -3.18
CA GLU A 53 17.51 2.82 -3.87
C GLU A 53 18.40 3.83 -3.10
N ASN A 54 17.82 4.72 -2.33
CA ASN A 54 18.53 5.71 -1.51
C ASN A 54 18.86 5.21 -0.09
N SER A 55 18.43 3.98 0.24
CA SER A 55 18.55 3.42 1.58
C SER A 55 19.81 2.56 1.72
N LYS A 56 20.42 2.59 2.92
CA LYS A 56 21.52 1.68 3.29
C LYS A 56 21.04 0.48 4.11
N LEU A 57 19.86 0.60 4.69
CA LEU A 57 19.22 -0.43 5.50
C LEU A 57 17.72 -0.38 5.28
N VAL A 58 17.13 -1.54 5.02
CA VAL A 58 15.68 -1.74 4.93
C VAL A 58 15.24 -2.63 6.08
N VAL A 59 14.27 -2.19 6.87
CA VAL A 59 13.69 -2.98 7.95
C VAL A 59 12.24 -3.29 7.60
N MET A 60 11.93 -4.57 7.51
CA MET A 60 10.58 -5.07 7.22
C MET A 60 9.97 -5.62 8.51
N LEU A 61 8.87 -5.04 8.93
CA LEU A 61 8.15 -5.39 10.17
C LEU A 61 6.79 -5.99 9.79
N GLY A 62 6.65 -7.32 9.86
CA GLY A 62 5.43 -8.02 9.50
C GLY A 62 4.98 -7.75 8.06
N ASN A 63 5.92 -7.50 7.18
CA ASN A 63 5.66 -7.13 5.79
C ASN A 63 6.29 -8.13 4.83
N ASN A 64 5.45 -8.88 4.13
CA ASN A 64 5.88 -9.87 3.15
C ASN A 64 5.24 -9.61 1.78
N PRO A 65 5.79 -8.70 0.98
CA PRO A 65 5.22 -8.35 -0.32
C PRO A 65 5.27 -9.50 -1.33
N ALA A 66 6.18 -10.46 -1.16
CA ALA A 66 6.30 -11.62 -2.04
C ALA A 66 5.08 -12.55 -1.92
N GLU A 67 4.50 -12.67 -0.73
CA GLU A 67 3.32 -13.51 -0.47
C GLU A 67 2.01 -12.76 -0.63
N THR A 68 1.91 -11.57 -0.04
CA THR A 68 0.64 -10.84 0.02
C THR A 68 0.18 -10.26 -1.30
N ARG A 69 1.08 -9.87 -2.16
CA ARG A 69 0.87 -9.43 -3.56
C ARG A 69 -0.33 -8.48 -3.79
N MET A 70 -0.70 -7.70 -2.81
CA MET A 70 -1.89 -6.83 -2.86
C MET A 70 -1.87 -5.79 -3.99
N SER A 71 -0.68 -5.45 -4.48
CA SER A 71 -0.48 -4.46 -5.56
C SER A 71 -0.14 -5.11 -6.90
N GLY A 72 -0.60 -6.34 -7.13
CA GLY A 72 -0.40 -7.01 -8.41
C GLY A 72 0.94 -7.74 -8.57
N GLY A 73 1.70 -7.90 -7.50
CA GLY A 73 2.93 -8.70 -7.47
C GLY A 73 4.19 -7.97 -7.95
N GLY A 74 4.08 -6.79 -8.52
CA GLY A 74 5.23 -6.02 -9.00
C GLY A 74 6.12 -5.47 -7.89
N ILE A 75 5.59 -5.26 -6.69
CA ILE A 75 6.32 -4.67 -5.56
C ILE A 75 7.56 -5.48 -5.20
N THR A 76 7.47 -6.81 -5.19
CA THR A 76 8.61 -7.67 -4.88
C THR A 76 9.75 -7.46 -5.85
N TRP A 77 9.43 -7.41 -7.14
CA TRP A 77 10.44 -7.18 -8.17
C TRP A 77 11.10 -5.81 -8.02
N TYR A 78 10.32 -4.74 -7.80
CA TYR A 78 10.86 -3.40 -7.57
C TYR A 78 11.71 -3.32 -6.31
N LEU A 79 11.30 -3.99 -5.23
CA LEU A 79 12.04 -4.07 -3.98
C LEU A 79 13.42 -4.72 -4.21
N GLU A 80 13.46 -5.86 -4.89
CA GLU A 80 14.71 -6.57 -5.18
C GLU A 80 15.62 -5.75 -6.10
N GLN A 81 15.08 -5.15 -7.15
CA GLN A 81 15.85 -4.28 -8.04
C GLN A 81 16.44 -3.07 -7.30
N ALA A 82 15.64 -2.41 -6.46
CA ALA A 82 16.10 -1.28 -5.66
C ALA A 82 17.18 -1.70 -4.66
N ARG A 83 17.02 -2.86 -4.03
CA ARG A 83 18.00 -3.42 -3.11
C ARG A 83 19.32 -3.78 -3.81
N GLU A 84 19.27 -4.41 -4.96
CA GLU A 84 20.47 -4.72 -5.76
C GLU A 84 21.24 -3.45 -6.14
N ARG A 85 20.54 -2.41 -6.57
CA ARG A 85 21.17 -1.14 -6.95
C ARG A 85 21.77 -0.38 -5.78
N SER A 86 21.10 -0.38 -4.63
CA SER A 86 21.56 0.33 -3.42
C SER A 86 22.56 -0.48 -2.59
N ASN A 87 22.66 -1.79 -2.81
CA ASN A 87 23.35 -2.74 -1.93
C ASN A 87 22.89 -2.62 -0.47
N ALA A 88 21.63 -2.29 -0.25
CA ALA A 88 21.06 -2.12 1.07
C ALA A 88 21.00 -3.44 1.84
N ARG A 89 21.37 -3.38 3.12
CA ARG A 89 21.15 -4.50 4.03
C ARG A 89 19.67 -4.60 4.39
N MET A 90 19.19 -5.82 4.63
CA MET A 90 17.80 -6.05 4.98
C MET A 90 17.70 -6.76 6.33
N ILE A 91 16.78 -6.28 7.17
CA ILE A 91 16.35 -6.95 8.40
C ILE A 91 14.86 -7.27 8.23
N VAL A 92 14.52 -8.53 8.39
CA VAL A 92 13.13 -8.99 8.32
C VAL A 92 12.72 -9.50 9.70
N ILE A 93 11.64 -8.93 10.21
CA ILE A 93 11.02 -9.31 11.48
C ILE A 93 9.60 -9.75 11.14
N ASP A 94 9.40 -11.05 11.07
CA ASP A 94 8.14 -11.67 10.67
C ASP A 94 7.92 -12.94 11.51
N PRO A 95 6.67 -13.29 11.89
CA PRO A 95 6.36 -14.53 12.57
C PRO A 95 6.58 -15.78 11.69
N ARG A 96 6.74 -15.60 10.40
CA ARG A 96 6.98 -16.67 9.42
C ARG A 96 8.36 -16.51 8.81
N TYR A 97 9.04 -17.62 8.57
CA TYR A 97 10.25 -17.61 7.77
C TYR A 97 9.88 -17.52 6.28
N THR A 98 10.28 -16.46 5.64
CA THR A 98 9.96 -16.14 4.24
C THR A 98 11.18 -15.76 3.45
#